data_a0b131924c09aa8b7619831be7531b3b
#
_entry.id   a0b131924c09aa8b7619831be7531b3b
#
_cell.length_a   1.000
_cell.length_b   1.000
_cell.length_c   1.000
_cell.angle_alpha   90.00
_cell.angle_beta   90.00
_cell.angle_gamma   90.00
#
_symmetry.space_group_name_H-M   'P 1'
#
loop_
_entity.id
_entity.type
_entity.pdbx_description
1 polymer ?
#
loop_
_entity_poly.entity_id
_entity_poly.type
_entity_poly.pdbx_seq_one_letter_code
_entity_poly.pdbx_strand_id
1 'polypeptide(L)'
;MLVQEVTAKYRGEVTFVNENFGTSKLAERFGVKGYPAVFVDDVLVACPRDFGYFREVTGTGRYAPWQNADNQAKFKADLSHMVDLILAGKKDEALHEAAPASGALKEIAALPKFNLNDLSGRPLTAEQVSSRVVLVEFWATWCPPCRSTLDWLGELKRKYGDNLAILALAVESPEDKIRSAAGTLSPDLRLAIADAATAEAFGNITSVPTMFLFDRSGKTARVFYGAPPDLHGQAEKALHSLLE
;
A
#
# COMPACT_ATOMS: atom_id res chain seq x y z
N MET A 1 -14.97 17.12 -4.04
CA MET A 1 -13.91 16.12 -4.34
C MET A 1 -13.60 16.18 -5.83
N LEU A 2 -12.31 16.20 -6.25
CA LEU A 2 -11.91 16.50 -7.65
C LEU A 2 -12.61 15.65 -8.71
N VAL A 3 -12.71 14.33 -8.48
CA VAL A 3 -13.40 13.42 -9.41
C VAL A 3 -14.88 13.78 -9.54
N GLN A 4 -15.54 14.10 -8.43
CA GLN A 4 -16.96 14.48 -8.41
C GLN A 4 -17.20 15.81 -9.14
N GLU A 5 -16.27 16.75 -9.07
CA GLU A 5 -16.34 18.01 -9.79
C GLU A 5 -16.26 17.80 -11.32
N VAL A 6 -15.40 16.85 -11.74
CA VAL A 6 -15.29 16.48 -13.15
C VAL A 6 -16.57 15.79 -13.62
N THR A 7 -17.01 14.74 -12.91
CA THR A 7 -18.18 13.95 -13.32
C THR A 7 -19.47 14.73 -13.30
N ALA A 8 -19.57 15.79 -12.50
CA ALA A 8 -20.73 16.68 -12.49
C ALA A 8 -20.98 17.40 -13.82
N LYS A 9 -19.98 17.50 -14.70
CA LYS A 9 -20.11 18.07 -16.05
C LYS A 9 -20.86 17.14 -17.02
N TYR A 10 -20.84 15.83 -16.75
CA TYR A 10 -21.38 14.76 -17.60
C TYR A 10 -22.72 14.24 -17.06
N ARG A 11 -23.66 15.15 -16.74
CA ARG A 11 -24.95 14.81 -16.13
C ARG A 11 -25.74 13.82 -16.97
N GLY A 12 -26.03 12.66 -16.38
CA GLY A 12 -26.82 11.60 -17.01
C GLY A 12 -26.03 10.64 -17.90
N GLU A 13 -24.79 10.95 -18.23
CA GLU A 13 -23.92 10.07 -19.03
C GLU A 13 -22.90 9.32 -18.17
N VAL A 14 -22.48 9.92 -17.05
CA VAL A 14 -21.47 9.37 -16.15
C VAL A 14 -22.02 9.22 -14.74
N THR A 15 -21.85 8.04 -14.16
CA THR A 15 -22.14 7.77 -12.74
C THR A 15 -20.84 7.75 -11.95
N PHE A 16 -20.75 8.59 -10.93
CA PHE A 16 -19.62 8.57 -10.00
C PHE A 16 -19.87 7.57 -8.88
N VAL A 17 -18.96 6.60 -8.74
CA VAL A 17 -18.96 5.61 -7.65
C VAL A 17 -17.70 5.82 -6.81
N ASN A 18 -17.86 5.87 -5.50
CA ASN A 18 -16.76 5.93 -4.54
C ASN A 18 -16.90 4.79 -3.55
N GLU A 19 -15.92 3.91 -3.52
CA GLU A 19 -15.91 2.75 -2.63
C GLU A 19 -14.68 2.72 -1.72
N ASN A 20 -14.83 2.08 -0.59
CA ASN A 20 -13.72 1.84 0.32
C ASN A 20 -12.91 0.64 -0.18
N PHE A 21 -11.61 0.84 -0.41
CA PHE A 21 -10.70 -0.19 -0.94
C PHE A 21 -10.76 -1.52 -0.17
N GLY A 22 -10.81 -1.48 1.16
CA GLY A 22 -10.80 -2.70 2.00
C GLY A 22 -12.06 -3.58 1.89
N THR A 23 -13.17 -3.05 1.34
CA THR A 23 -14.46 -3.75 1.23
C THR A 23 -15.08 -3.68 -0.16
N SER A 24 -14.36 -3.10 -1.12
CA SER A 24 -14.85 -2.83 -2.47
C SER A 24 -14.83 -4.08 -3.34
N LYS A 25 -15.99 -4.47 -3.87
CA LYS A 25 -16.11 -5.49 -4.91
C LYS A 25 -15.56 -5.01 -6.27
N LEU A 26 -15.59 -3.71 -6.52
CA LEU A 26 -14.99 -3.13 -7.74
C LEU A 26 -13.46 -3.18 -7.65
N ALA A 27 -12.87 -2.91 -6.49
CA ALA A 27 -11.44 -3.06 -6.28
C ALA A 27 -10.96 -4.50 -6.55
N GLU A 28 -11.71 -5.49 -6.10
CA GLU A 28 -11.44 -6.90 -6.38
C GLU A 28 -11.57 -7.20 -7.89
N ARG A 29 -12.69 -6.78 -8.51
CA ARG A 29 -12.97 -6.98 -9.94
C ARG A 29 -11.90 -6.37 -10.83
N PHE A 30 -11.40 -5.18 -10.50
CA PHE A 30 -10.39 -4.47 -11.28
C PHE A 30 -8.95 -4.81 -10.86
N GLY A 31 -8.76 -5.73 -9.92
CA GLY A 31 -7.44 -6.13 -9.44
C GLY A 31 -6.66 -4.99 -8.79
N VAL A 32 -7.36 -4.06 -8.13
CA VAL A 32 -6.75 -2.88 -7.49
C VAL A 32 -5.87 -3.33 -6.33
N LYS A 33 -4.59 -2.99 -6.39
CA LYS A 33 -3.58 -3.35 -5.38
C LYS A 33 -3.19 -2.17 -4.47
N GLY A 34 -3.77 -1.00 -4.67
CA GLY A 34 -3.46 0.20 -3.88
C GLY A 34 -4.47 1.32 -4.08
N TYR A 35 -4.50 2.28 -3.17
CA TYR A 35 -5.42 3.41 -3.20
C TYR A 35 -4.71 4.75 -2.93
N PRO A 36 -5.24 5.85 -3.44
CA PRO A 36 -6.43 5.96 -4.28
C PRO A 36 -6.18 5.43 -5.70
N ALA A 37 -7.21 4.84 -6.30
CA ALA A 37 -7.23 4.46 -7.70
C ALA A 37 -8.48 5.03 -8.35
N VAL A 38 -8.35 5.60 -9.55
CA VAL A 38 -9.46 6.19 -10.30
C VAL A 38 -9.56 5.47 -11.63
N PHE A 39 -10.75 4.99 -11.92
CA PHE A 39 -11.09 4.33 -13.17
C PHE A 39 -12.16 5.13 -13.91
N VAL A 40 -12.07 5.11 -15.24
CA VAL A 40 -13.16 5.50 -16.13
C VAL A 40 -13.54 4.24 -16.89
N ASP A 41 -14.76 3.75 -16.67
CA ASP A 41 -15.17 2.39 -17.02
C ASP A 41 -14.21 1.36 -16.35
N ASP A 42 -13.45 0.59 -17.11
CA ASP A 42 -12.43 -0.33 -16.61
C ASP A 42 -10.98 0.15 -16.90
N VAL A 43 -10.82 1.38 -17.40
CA VAL A 43 -9.53 1.98 -17.68
C VAL A 43 -9.00 2.69 -16.44
N LEU A 44 -7.84 2.25 -15.92
CA LEU A 44 -7.15 2.92 -14.80
C LEU A 44 -6.55 4.24 -15.27
N VAL A 45 -7.06 5.36 -14.78
CA VAL A 45 -6.61 6.71 -15.18
C VAL A 45 -5.73 7.39 -14.15
N ALA A 46 -5.78 6.94 -12.91
CA ALA A 46 -4.87 7.40 -11.87
C ALA A 46 -4.68 6.34 -10.78
N CYS A 47 -3.45 6.21 -10.30
CA CYS A 47 -3.04 5.25 -9.28
C CYS A 47 -2.33 5.94 -8.10
N PRO A 48 -2.02 5.27 -7.00
CA PRO A 48 -1.42 5.89 -5.82
C PRO A 48 -0.17 6.72 -6.11
N ARG A 49 0.65 6.30 -7.08
CA ARG A 49 1.85 7.02 -7.50
C ARG A 49 1.55 8.43 -8.03
N ASP A 50 0.45 8.59 -8.74
CA ASP A 50 0.04 9.88 -9.30
C ASP A 50 -0.43 10.84 -8.20
N PHE A 51 -0.79 10.28 -7.04
CA PHE A 51 -1.16 11.02 -5.84
C PHE A 51 0.05 11.33 -4.93
N GLY A 52 1.29 11.10 -5.42
CA GLY A 52 2.51 11.47 -4.72
C GLY A 52 2.90 10.56 -3.58
N TYR A 53 2.43 9.31 -3.60
CA TYR A 53 2.87 8.32 -2.64
C TYR A 53 4.36 8.00 -2.87
N PHE A 54 5.21 8.16 -1.86
CA PHE A 54 6.67 7.96 -1.89
C PHE A 54 7.45 8.73 -2.99
N ARG A 55 6.91 9.79 -3.55
CA ARG A 55 7.73 10.69 -4.36
C ARG A 55 8.50 11.65 -3.45
N GLU A 56 9.75 11.91 -3.81
CA GLU A 56 10.50 13.07 -3.38
C GLU A 56 9.84 14.35 -3.93
N VAL A 57 8.71 14.72 -3.35
CA VAL A 57 8.06 15.98 -3.66
C VAL A 57 8.38 16.91 -2.52
N THR A 58 8.81 18.12 -2.85
CA THR A 58 8.95 19.22 -1.91
C THR A 58 7.61 19.46 -1.20
N GLY A 59 7.46 18.85 -0.05
CA GLY A 59 6.26 18.88 0.77
C GLY A 59 6.14 17.61 1.58
N THR A 60 5.93 17.75 2.87
CA THR A 60 5.82 16.62 3.80
C THR A 60 4.41 16.08 3.78
N GLY A 61 4.25 14.85 3.31
CA GLY A 61 3.04 14.08 3.52
C GLY A 61 2.36 13.59 2.24
N ARG A 62 1.58 12.57 2.44
CA ARG A 62 0.70 11.96 1.46
C ARG A 62 -0.24 13.04 0.89
N TYR A 63 -0.42 13.06 -0.41
CA TYR A 63 -1.24 14.04 -1.12
C TYR A 63 -0.68 15.48 -1.16
N ALA A 64 0.56 15.75 -0.73
CA ALA A 64 1.14 17.08 -0.87
C ALA A 64 1.08 17.62 -2.32
N PRO A 65 1.32 16.84 -3.39
CA PRO A 65 1.12 17.26 -4.77
C PRO A 65 -0.31 17.73 -5.08
N TRP A 66 -1.29 17.17 -4.38
CA TRP A 66 -2.72 17.44 -4.59
C TRP A 66 -3.21 18.70 -3.87
N GLN A 67 -2.38 19.29 -3.02
CA GLN A 67 -2.63 20.60 -2.42
C GLN A 67 -2.29 21.74 -3.38
N ASN A 68 -1.55 21.44 -4.46
CA ASN A 68 -1.20 22.40 -5.50
C ASN A 68 -2.35 22.55 -6.51
N ALA A 69 -2.79 23.79 -6.75
CA ALA A 69 -3.89 24.11 -7.66
C ALA A 69 -3.63 23.69 -9.11
N ASP A 70 -2.39 23.81 -9.58
CA ASP A 70 -2.02 23.44 -10.96
C ASP A 70 -2.08 21.94 -11.17
N ASN A 71 -1.63 21.14 -10.18
CA ASN A 71 -1.75 19.68 -10.22
C ASN A 71 -3.22 19.24 -10.18
N GLN A 72 -4.06 19.92 -9.41
CA GLN A 72 -5.50 19.66 -9.40
C GLN A 72 -6.14 20.00 -10.76
N ALA A 73 -5.77 21.11 -11.36
CA ALA A 73 -6.27 21.52 -12.66
C ALA A 73 -5.86 20.51 -13.75
N LYS A 74 -4.58 20.11 -13.75
CA LYS A 74 -4.08 19.09 -14.66
C LYS A 74 -4.83 17.77 -14.51
N PHE A 75 -4.98 17.26 -13.31
CA PHE A 75 -5.74 16.04 -13.05
C PHE A 75 -7.18 16.11 -13.55
N LYS A 76 -7.88 17.24 -13.31
CA LYS A 76 -9.25 17.44 -13.79
C LYS A 76 -9.32 17.44 -15.32
N ALA A 77 -8.32 18.02 -15.99
CA ALA A 77 -8.23 18.04 -17.45
C ALA A 77 -7.98 16.63 -17.99
N ASP A 78 -7.00 15.92 -17.46
CA ASP A 78 -6.65 14.54 -17.85
C ASP A 78 -7.85 13.60 -17.63
N LEU A 79 -8.53 13.69 -16.48
CA LEU A 79 -9.72 12.89 -16.20
C LEU A 79 -10.88 13.22 -17.13
N SER A 80 -11.11 14.51 -17.43
CA SER A 80 -12.16 14.91 -18.41
C SER A 80 -11.87 14.34 -19.78
N HIS A 81 -10.64 14.43 -20.25
CA HIS A 81 -10.20 13.87 -21.52
C HIS A 81 -10.46 12.36 -21.61
N MET A 82 -10.11 11.62 -20.56
CA MET A 82 -10.35 10.17 -20.50
C MET A 82 -11.85 9.83 -20.54
N VAL A 83 -12.69 10.61 -19.84
CA VAL A 83 -14.14 10.45 -19.89
C VAL A 83 -14.64 10.71 -21.31
N ASP A 84 -14.18 11.77 -21.97
CA ASP A 84 -14.58 12.12 -23.34
C ASP A 84 -14.21 11.02 -24.34
N LEU A 85 -13.01 10.42 -24.22
CA LEU A 85 -12.59 9.28 -25.05
C LEU A 85 -13.52 8.07 -24.87
N ILE A 86 -13.82 7.71 -23.63
CA ILE A 86 -14.70 6.57 -23.32
C ILE A 86 -16.13 6.81 -23.85
N LEU A 87 -16.69 8.00 -23.64
CA LEU A 87 -18.02 8.36 -24.14
C LEU A 87 -18.08 8.39 -25.68
N ALA A 88 -16.97 8.75 -26.33
CA ALA A 88 -16.84 8.70 -27.80
C ALA A 88 -16.61 7.27 -28.34
N GLY A 89 -16.59 6.23 -27.50
CA GLY A 89 -16.33 4.85 -27.92
C GLY A 89 -14.86 4.56 -28.28
N LYS A 90 -13.93 5.46 -27.91
CA LYS A 90 -12.50 5.37 -28.20
C LYS A 90 -11.70 4.71 -27.07
N LYS A 91 -12.18 3.55 -26.62
CA LYS A 91 -11.58 2.86 -25.48
C LYS A 91 -10.13 2.44 -25.71
N ASP A 92 -9.78 2.02 -26.92
CA ASP A 92 -8.40 1.62 -27.25
C ASP A 92 -7.45 2.81 -27.19
N GLU A 93 -7.88 4.00 -27.59
CA GLU A 93 -7.13 5.25 -27.46
C GLU A 93 -6.95 5.61 -25.98
N ALA A 94 -8.02 5.51 -25.19
CA ALA A 94 -7.96 5.72 -23.75
C ALA A 94 -7.01 4.74 -23.05
N LEU A 95 -7.01 3.47 -23.43
CA LEU A 95 -6.07 2.47 -22.89
C LEU A 95 -4.62 2.76 -23.27
N HIS A 96 -4.39 3.30 -24.47
CA HIS A 96 -3.05 3.67 -24.93
C HIS A 96 -2.52 4.92 -24.22
N GLU A 97 -3.39 5.89 -23.94
CA GLU A 97 -3.06 7.13 -23.24
C GLU A 97 -3.09 6.98 -21.72
N ALA A 98 -3.86 6.01 -21.20
CA ALA A 98 -3.86 5.72 -19.78
C ALA A 98 -2.44 5.58 -19.32
N ALA A 99 -2.11 6.26 -18.21
CA ALA A 99 -0.80 6.13 -17.59
C ALA A 99 -0.47 4.63 -17.52
N PRO A 100 0.68 4.20 -18.03
CA PRO A 100 1.04 2.79 -17.94
C PRO A 100 0.83 2.40 -16.48
N ALA A 101 0.24 1.24 -16.27
CA ALA A 101 0.05 0.65 -14.95
C ALA A 101 1.41 0.43 -14.21
N SER A 102 2.38 1.28 -14.52
CA SER A 102 3.71 1.40 -13.93
C SER A 102 3.68 1.78 -12.44
N GLY A 103 2.49 2.03 -11.90
CA GLY A 103 2.20 1.93 -10.49
C GLY A 103 1.78 0.52 -10.07
N ALA A 104 1.75 -0.46 -10.98
CA ALA A 104 1.65 -1.85 -10.59
C ALA A 104 2.78 -2.13 -9.60
N LEU A 105 2.41 -2.54 -8.39
CA LEU A 105 3.35 -3.02 -7.40
C LEU A 105 4.25 -4.03 -8.09
N LYS A 106 5.53 -3.74 -8.16
CA LYS A 106 6.49 -4.68 -8.72
C LYS A 106 6.44 -5.92 -7.85
N GLU A 107 6.00 -7.04 -8.42
CA GLU A 107 6.00 -8.29 -7.68
C GLU A 107 7.43 -8.62 -7.27
N ILE A 108 7.65 -8.68 -5.98
CA ILE A 108 8.94 -9.08 -5.43
C ILE A 108 8.95 -10.59 -5.26
N ALA A 109 9.91 -11.26 -5.86
CA ALA A 109 10.04 -12.72 -5.81
C ALA A 109 10.64 -13.21 -4.50
N ALA A 110 11.39 -12.37 -3.79
CA ALA A 110 12.09 -12.71 -2.55
C ALA A 110 12.25 -11.49 -1.64
N LEU A 111 12.55 -11.75 -0.38
CA LEU A 111 12.85 -10.75 0.65
C LEU A 111 13.96 -9.82 0.14
N PRO A 112 13.67 -8.54 -0.07
CA PRO A 112 14.65 -7.59 -0.55
C PRO A 112 15.75 -7.35 0.48
N LYS A 113 16.92 -6.93 0.02
CA LYS A 113 17.95 -6.40 0.91
C LYS A 113 17.54 -5.03 1.42
N PHE A 114 17.68 -4.83 2.71
CA PHE A 114 17.47 -3.54 3.37
C PHE A 114 18.45 -3.41 4.54
N ASN A 115 18.73 -2.19 4.94
CA ASN A 115 19.59 -1.87 6.07
C ASN A 115 19.00 -0.68 6.83
N LEU A 116 18.26 -0.96 7.87
CA LEU A 116 17.59 0.01 8.74
C LEU A 116 18.12 -0.09 10.16
N ASN A 117 17.72 0.85 11.01
CA ASN A 117 17.77 0.70 12.46
C ASN A 117 16.34 0.58 12.99
N ASP A 118 16.14 -0.32 13.96
CA ASP A 118 14.88 -0.34 14.68
C ASP A 118 14.75 0.90 15.59
N LEU A 119 13.56 1.12 16.15
CA LEU A 119 13.30 2.30 16.99
C LEU A 119 14.14 2.36 18.26
N SER A 120 14.83 1.27 18.63
CA SER A 120 15.82 1.23 19.72
C SER A 120 17.26 1.46 19.26
N GLY A 121 17.47 1.74 17.97
CA GLY A 121 18.79 1.99 17.37
C GLY A 121 19.58 0.72 17.01
N ARG A 122 19.00 -0.47 17.14
CA ARG A 122 19.67 -1.71 16.77
C ARG A 122 19.58 -1.96 15.27
N PRO A 123 20.64 -2.44 14.62
CA PRO A 123 20.60 -2.79 13.21
C PRO A 123 19.45 -3.75 12.90
N LEU A 124 18.79 -3.54 11.77
CA LEU A 124 17.71 -4.37 11.23
C LEU A 124 17.97 -4.62 9.76
N THR A 125 18.41 -5.82 9.40
CA THR A 125 18.76 -6.20 8.04
C THR A 125 18.04 -7.48 7.62
N ALA A 126 17.98 -7.74 6.32
CA ALA A 126 17.40 -8.97 5.79
C ALA A 126 18.14 -10.23 6.27
N GLU A 127 19.47 -10.16 6.41
CA GLU A 127 20.30 -11.26 6.85
C GLU A 127 19.97 -11.70 8.29
N GLN A 128 19.64 -10.75 9.17
CA GLN A 128 19.30 -11.04 10.56
C GLN A 128 17.98 -11.81 10.72
N VAL A 129 17.13 -11.80 9.72
CA VAL A 129 15.85 -12.51 9.71
C VAL A 129 15.83 -13.71 8.78
N SER A 130 16.93 -13.93 8.03
CA SER A 130 17.09 -15.08 7.16
C SER A 130 16.94 -16.41 7.90
N SER A 131 16.56 -17.47 7.16
CA SER A 131 16.31 -18.83 7.68
C SER A 131 15.08 -18.96 8.59
N ARG A 132 14.28 -17.91 8.72
CA ARG A 132 12.98 -17.93 9.40
C ARG A 132 11.87 -17.63 8.41
N VAL A 133 10.64 -17.94 8.78
CA VAL A 133 9.48 -17.34 8.11
C VAL A 133 9.44 -15.87 8.51
N VAL A 134 9.32 -14.98 7.53
CA VAL A 134 9.36 -13.52 7.76
C VAL A 134 8.05 -12.90 7.35
N LEU A 135 7.46 -12.11 8.22
CA LEU A 135 6.32 -11.28 7.94
C LEU A 135 6.72 -9.81 8.06
N VAL A 136 6.55 -9.05 7.00
CA VAL A 136 6.84 -7.61 6.95
C VAL A 136 5.53 -6.88 6.74
N GLU A 137 5.17 -5.97 7.66
CA GLU A 137 4.03 -5.08 7.48
C GLU A 137 4.50 -3.65 7.30
N PHE A 138 4.05 -3.02 6.22
CA PHE A 138 4.12 -1.57 6.05
C PHE A 138 2.87 -0.93 6.64
N TRP A 139 3.07 0.04 7.54
CA TRP A 139 2.02 0.69 8.29
C TRP A 139 2.23 2.20 8.45
N ALA A 140 1.19 2.92 8.86
CA ALA A 140 1.28 4.34 9.17
C ALA A 140 0.47 4.70 10.41
N THR A 141 0.87 5.78 11.10
CA THR A 141 0.23 6.23 12.34
C THR A 141 -1.20 6.73 12.14
N TRP A 142 -1.52 7.16 10.93
CA TRP A 142 -2.86 7.63 10.52
C TRP A 142 -3.75 6.52 9.94
N CYS A 143 -3.33 5.25 10.01
CA CYS A 143 -4.01 4.09 9.43
C CYS A 143 -4.70 3.26 10.53
N PRO A 144 -6.01 3.44 10.81
CA PRO A 144 -6.70 2.69 11.85
C PRO A 144 -6.65 1.17 11.67
N PRO A 145 -6.86 0.59 10.47
CA PRO A 145 -6.75 -0.86 10.28
C PRO A 145 -5.33 -1.40 10.53
N CYS A 146 -4.28 -0.61 10.26
CA CYS A 146 -2.91 -1.01 10.59
C CYS A 146 -2.73 -1.27 12.08
N ARG A 147 -3.41 -0.50 12.93
CA ARG A 147 -3.33 -0.69 14.37
C ARG A 147 -3.83 -2.07 14.78
N SER A 148 -5.01 -2.47 14.28
CA SER A 148 -5.57 -3.80 14.53
C SER A 148 -4.65 -4.92 14.03
N THR A 149 -4.03 -4.73 12.87
CA THR A 149 -3.08 -5.70 12.30
C THR A 149 -1.84 -5.82 13.17
N LEU A 150 -1.26 -4.70 13.62
CA LEU A 150 -0.07 -4.70 14.49
C LEU A 150 -0.34 -5.38 15.84
N ASP A 151 -1.50 -5.18 16.44
CA ASP A 151 -1.89 -5.84 17.69
C ASP A 151 -1.97 -7.37 17.48
N TRP A 152 -2.61 -7.81 16.38
CA TRP A 152 -2.66 -9.23 15.99
C TRP A 152 -1.26 -9.80 15.67
N LEU A 153 -0.39 -9.06 15.00
CA LEU A 153 1.00 -9.49 14.75
C LEU A 153 1.78 -9.71 16.06
N GLY A 154 1.52 -8.91 17.08
CA GLY A 154 2.06 -9.13 18.42
C GLY A 154 1.62 -10.46 19.03
N GLU A 155 0.36 -10.86 18.80
CA GLU A 155 -0.16 -12.17 19.22
C GLU A 155 0.50 -13.31 18.45
N LEU A 156 0.67 -13.17 17.13
CA LEU A 156 1.38 -14.15 16.31
C LEU A 156 2.83 -14.33 16.77
N LYS A 157 3.52 -13.24 17.09
CA LYS A 157 4.90 -13.31 17.57
C LYS A 157 4.99 -14.08 18.89
N ARG A 158 4.07 -13.88 19.82
CA ARG A 158 4.00 -14.66 21.07
C ARG A 158 3.70 -16.14 20.80
N LYS A 159 2.80 -16.43 19.82
CA LYS A 159 2.41 -17.79 19.48
C LYS A 159 3.53 -18.60 18.82
N TYR A 160 4.27 -18.02 17.89
CA TYR A 160 5.24 -18.73 17.05
C TYR A 160 6.71 -18.49 17.47
N GLY A 161 6.96 -17.58 18.40
CA GLY A 161 8.28 -17.32 18.97
C GLY A 161 9.36 -17.04 17.91
N ASP A 162 10.49 -17.74 18.02
CA ASP A 162 11.65 -17.51 17.15
C ASP A 162 11.51 -18.11 15.75
N ASN A 163 10.51 -18.95 15.51
CA ASN A 163 10.24 -19.49 14.18
C ASN A 163 9.71 -18.42 13.22
N LEU A 164 9.20 -17.33 13.75
CA LEU A 164 8.61 -16.22 13.00
C LEU A 164 9.35 -14.91 13.29
N ALA A 165 9.89 -14.27 12.28
CA ALA A 165 10.35 -12.88 12.35
C ALA A 165 9.25 -11.94 11.89
N ILE A 166 8.92 -10.93 12.70
CA ILE A 166 7.93 -9.91 12.33
C ILE A 166 8.60 -8.54 12.34
N LEU A 167 8.49 -7.85 11.21
CA LEU A 167 9.00 -6.51 10.98
C LEU A 167 7.83 -5.57 10.71
N ALA A 168 7.69 -4.51 11.51
CA ALA A 168 6.70 -3.48 11.30
C ALA A 168 7.40 -2.20 10.83
N LEU A 169 7.30 -1.92 9.55
CA LEU A 169 7.98 -0.82 8.86
C LEU A 169 7.03 0.37 8.70
N ALA A 170 7.28 1.43 9.46
CA ALA A 170 6.47 2.65 9.39
C ALA A 170 6.82 3.46 8.16
N VAL A 171 5.79 3.97 7.49
CA VAL A 171 5.91 4.85 6.32
C VAL A 171 5.05 6.10 6.52
N GLU A 172 5.41 7.18 5.85
CA GLU A 172 4.60 8.43 5.78
C GLU A 172 4.03 8.89 7.11
N SER A 173 4.83 8.81 8.15
CA SER A 173 4.42 9.20 9.50
C SER A 173 5.54 9.97 10.19
N PRO A 174 5.24 11.03 10.94
CA PRO A 174 6.22 11.72 11.77
C PRO A 174 6.83 10.78 12.81
N GLU A 175 8.14 10.87 13.01
CA GLU A 175 8.87 9.96 13.91
C GLU A 175 8.35 10.01 15.36
N ASP A 176 7.99 11.19 15.88
CA ASP A 176 7.41 11.36 17.20
C ASP A 176 6.10 10.58 17.35
N LYS A 177 5.26 10.57 16.30
CA LYS A 177 4.01 9.80 16.26
C LYS A 177 4.26 8.30 16.17
N ILE A 178 5.28 7.86 15.41
CA ILE A 178 5.68 6.45 15.32
C ILE A 178 6.15 5.98 16.70
N ARG A 179 7.03 6.73 17.38
CA ARG A 179 7.52 6.38 18.72
C ARG A 179 6.40 6.35 19.77
N SER A 180 5.47 7.29 19.71
CA SER A 180 4.29 7.28 20.57
C SER A 180 3.42 6.05 20.35
N ALA A 181 3.14 5.70 19.10
CA ALA A 181 2.36 4.51 18.76
C ALA A 181 3.08 3.22 19.20
N ALA A 182 4.40 3.14 18.99
CA ALA A 182 5.22 1.99 19.39
C ALA A 182 5.13 1.69 20.89
N GLY A 183 5.02 2.72 21.73
CA GLY A 183 4.87 2.56 23.20
C GLY A 183 3.61 1.81 23.64
N THR A 184 2.66 1.60 22.75
CA THR A 184 1.40 0.89 23.01
C THR A 184 1.26 -0.42 22.24
N LEU A 185 2.25 -0.78 21.42
CA LEU A 185 2.32 -2.04 20.66
C LEU A 185 3.09 -3.11 21.45
N SER A 186 2.99 -4.37 21.01
CA SER A 186 3.76 -5.46 21.60
C SER A 186 5.26 -5.18 21.52
N PRO A 187 6.00 -5.32 22.63
CA PRO A 187 7.46 -5.14 22.64
C PRO A 187 8.20 -6.21 21.82
N ASP A 188 7.52 -7.29 21.48
CA ASP A 188 8.08 -8.39 20.68
C ASP A 188 8.17 -8.06 19.18
N LEU A 189 7.51 -6.97 18.75
CA LEU A 189 7.58 -6.50 17.37
C LEU A 189 8.85 -5.68 17.14
N ARG A 190 9.55 -5.95 16.05
CA ARG A 190 10.63 -5.08 15.59
C ARG A 190 10.07 -3.98 14.70
N LEU A 191 10.06 -2.77 15.25
CA LEU A 191 9.56 -1.58 14.56
C LEU A 191 10.72 -0.75 14.03
N ALA A 192 10.62 -0.33 12.76
CA ALA A 192 11.57 0.58 12.13
C ALA A 192 10.84 1.60 11.26
N ILE A 193 11.54 2.66 10.89
CA ILE A 193 11.06 3.62 9.90
C ILE A 193 11.63 3.19 8.54
N ALA A 194 10.78 2.91 7.57
CA ALA A 194 11.21 2.62 6.22
C ALA A 194 11.64 3.89 5.52
N ASP A 195 12.81 3.87 4.92
CA ASP A 195 13.24 4.89 3.96
C ASP A 195 12.66 4.64 2.55
N ALA A 196 12.82 5.60 1.67
CA ALA A 196 12.32 5.50 0.30
C ALA A 196 12.94 4.31 -0.45
N ALA A 197 14.22 4.03 -0.25
CA ALA A 197 14.93 2.92 -0.87
C ALA A 197 14.36 1.56 -0.43
N THR A 198 14.06 1.42 0.86
CA THR A 198 13.42 0.20 1.39
C THR A 198 12.01 0.04 0.82
N ALA A 199 11.21 1.10 0.80
CA ALA A 199 9.87 1.05 0.24
C ALA A 199 9.87 0.69 -1.25
N GLU A 200 10.83 1.22 -2.02
CA GLU A 200 11.04 0.89 -3.43
C GLU A 200 11.47 -0.58 -3.61
N ALA A 201 12.38 -1.08 -2.79
CA ALA A 201 12.83 -2.45 -2.82
C ALA A 201 11.69 -3.46 -2.59
N PHE A 202 10.70 -3.09 -1.77
CA PHE A 202 9.46 -3.85 -1.57
C PHE A 202 8.38 -3.60 -2.63
N GLY A 203 8.74 -3.06 -3.79
CA GLY A 203 7.86 -2.93 -4.95
C GLY A 203 7.02 -1.66 -4.97
N ASN A 204 7.51 -0.58 -4.35
CA ASN A 204 6.80 0.70 -4.22
C ASN A 204 5.50 0.57 -3.42
N ILE A 205 5.62 0.59 -2.11
CA ILE A 205 4.46 0.53 -1.21
C ILE A 205 3.49 1.67 -1.50
N THR A 206 2.31 1.33 -1.98
CA THR A 206 1.28 2.28 -2.43
C THR A 206 0.06 2.35 -1.52
N SER A 207 -0.04 1.43 -0.57
CA SER A 207 -1.13 1.38 0.40
C SER A 207 -0.66 0.81 1.72
N VAL A 208 -1.38 1.10 2.80
CA VAL A 208 -1.17 0.51 4.12
C VAL A 208 -2.52 0.07 4.70
N PRO A 209 -2.57 -1.06 5.44
CA PRO A 209 -1.48 -2.00 5.62
C PRO A 209 -1.13 -2.73 4.32
N THR A 210 0.15 -3.04 4.12
CA THR A 210 0.59 -4.02 3.12
C THR A 210 1.50 -5.01 3.83
N MET A 211 1.17 -6.29 3.75
CA MET A 211 1.94 -7.36 4.38
C MET A 211 2.56 -8.27 3.35
N PHE A 212 3.83 -8.60 3.56
CA PHE A 212 4.59 -9.58 2.79
C PHE A 212 4.91 -10.76 3.68
N LEU A 213 4.64 -11.96 3.19
CA LEU A 213 5.00 -13.20 3.84
C LEU A 213 6.07 -13.91 3.01
N PHE A 214 7.21 -14.19 3.64
CA PHE A 214 8.34 -14.91 3.04
C PHE A 214 8.57 -16.23 3.75
N ASP A 215 8.90 -17.26 2.98
CA ASP A 215 9.30 -18.55 3.52
C ASP A 215 10.73 -18.53 4.10
N ARG A 216 11.18 -19.65 4.65
CA ARG A 216 12.52 -19.78 5.25
C ARG A 216 13.68 -19.61 4.27
N SER A 217 13.42 -19.76 2.96
CA SER A 217 14.40 -19.48 1.90
C SER A 217 14.44 -18.01 1.50
N GLY A 218 13.54 -17.20 2.05
CA GLY A 218 13.35 -15.81 1.69
C GLY A 218 12.47 -15.60 0.46
N LYS A 219 11.90 -16.65 -0.15
CA LYS A 219 10.99 -16.53 -1.28
C LYS A 219 9.66 -15.93 -0.83
N THR A 220 9.09 -15.06 -1.64
CA THR A 220 7.76 -14.51 -1.38
C THR A 220 6.70 -15.60 -1.49
N ALA A 221 6.04 -15.89 -0.39
CA ALA A 221 4.95 -16.85 -0.31
C ALA A 221 3.60 -16.17 -0.59
N ARG A 222 3.39 -14.96 -0.05
CA ARG A 222 2.15 -14.20 -0.24
C ARG A 222 2.33 -12.71 0.03
N VAL A 223 1.48 -11.90 -0.61
CA VAL A 223 1.35 -10.47 -0.31
C VAL A 223 -0.13 -10.16 -0.06
N PHE A 224 -0.40 -9.36 0.97
CA PHE A 224 -1.73 -8.92 1.34
C PHE A 224 -1.79 -7.40 1.25
N TYR A 225 -2.78 -6.88 0.53
CA TYR A 225 -2.98 -5.46 0.32
C TYR A 225 -4.24 -4.98 1.04
N GLY A 226 -4.12 -3.92 1.84
CA GLY A 226 -5.23 -3.39 2.63
C GLY A 226 -5.61 -4.32 3.79
N ALA A 227 -6.79 -4.09 4.34
CA ALA A 227 -7.32 -4.85 5.47
C ALA A 227 -8.74 -5.36 5.14
N PRO A 228 -8.89 -6.35 4.25
CA PRO A 228 -10.17 -7.01 4.05
C PRO A 228 -10.61 -7.72 5.35
N PRO A 229 -11.93 -7.96 5.53
CA PRO A 229 -12.47 -8.48 6.79
C PRO A 229 -11.85 -9.80 7.27
N ASP A 230 -11.36 -10.63 6.36
CA ASP A 230 -10.76 -11.95 6.63
C ASP A 230 -9.23 -11.96 6.52
N LEU A 231 -8.59 -10.78 6.47
CA LEU A 231 -7.14 -10.64 6.32
C LEU A 231 -6.36 -11.53 7.30
N HIS A 232 -6.69 -11.47 8.58
CA HIS A 232 -5.98 -12.21 9.63
C HIS A 232 -6.12 -13.73 9.42
N GLY A 233 -7.32 -14.22 9.09
CA GLY A 233 -7.56 -15.65 8.80
C GLY A 233 -6.78 -16.14 7.59
N GLN A 234 -6.76 -15.37 6.51
CA GLN A 234 -6.00 -15.72 5.31
C GLN A 234 -4.49 -15.73 5.57
N ALA A 235 -3.99 -14.72 6.28
CA ALA A 235 -2.57 -14.61 6.58
C ALA A 235 -2.11 -15.69 7.55
N GLU A 236 -2.90 -16.01 8.58
CA GLU A 236 -2.57 -17.08 9.53
C GLU A 236 -2.59 -18.47 8.86
N LYS A 237 -3.53 -18.73 7.96
CA LYS A 237 -3.56 -19.97 7.17
C LYS A 237 -2.32 -20.11 6.29
N ALA A 238 -1.92 -19.04 5.61
CA ALA A 238 -0.71 -19.04 4.78
C ALA A 238 0.57 -19.20 5.64
N LEU A 239 0.63 -18.55 6.80
CA LEU A 239 1.73 -18.67 7.75
C LEU A 239 1.86 -20.09 8.30
N HIS A 240 0.75 -20.71 8.70
CA HIS A 240 0.74 -22.07 9.24
C HIS A 240 1.35 -23.07 8.26
N SER A 241 1.00 -22.98 6.97
CA SER A 241 1.56 -23.87 5.93
C SER A 241 3.08 -23.70 5.70
N LEU A 242 3.70 -22.64 6.20
CA LEU A 242 5.14 -22.40 6.10
C LEU A 242 5.91 -22.79 7.38
N LEU A 243 5.19 -22.97 8.49
CA LEU A 243 5.77 -23.27 9.79
C LEU A 243 5.70 -24.77 10.13
N GLU A 244 4.82 -25.51 9.44
CA GLU A 244 4.80 -26.98 9.45
C GLU A 244 5.99 -27.55 8.68
#